data_ea3961c3cbdb298517f0fb03cb7f7403
#
_entry.id   ea3961c3cbdb298517f0fb03cb7f7403
#
_cell.length_a   1.000
_cell.length_b   1.000
_cell.length_c   1.000
_cell.angle_alpha   90.00
_cell.angle_beta   90.00
_cell.angle_gamma   90.00
#
_symmetry.space_group_name_H-M   'P 1'
#
loop_
_entity.id
_entity.type
_entity.pdbx_description
1 polymer ?
#
loop_
_entity_poly.entity_id
_entity_poly.type
_entity_poly.pdbx_seq_one_letter_code
_entity_poly.pdbx_strand_id
1 'polypeptide(L)'
;MTRPDLAHFEAEVQKFIAEHLTQDLTKAASLGFGISRADGERWHKAVYSQGWIAPDWPVEHGGTGWTLRQKQIYSNATALAGAPMIMPFGIDMVGPVLYSFGSEAQQAQHLPKILDGSVWWCQGYSEPGSGSDLASLKTSAQRDGDDYIVNGQKIWTTNAHKADWIFTLVRTDTEAKPQRGISFLLIDMKTPGVEVKPIVSIDGMHHLNQVFFSDVRVPTQNLIGEENMGWTYAKFLLANERAGIANVAHSERLVKALVDITHTERDGFGGALADSKAFMSNLAATEVQLQALKALEARVVASVEETGAPGDEASML
;
A
#
# COMPACT_ATOMS: atom_id res chain seq x y z
N MET A 1 -6.18 22.33 -23.16
CA MET A 1 -4.95 21.77 -22.59
C MET A 1 -4.23 20.99 -23.68
N THR A 2 -2.95 21.29 -23.94
CA THR A 2 -2.10 20.50 -24.86
C THR A 2 -1.97 19.08 -24.30
N ARG A 3 -2.14 18.06 -25.18
CA ARG A 3 -1.88 16.66 -24.77
C ARG A 3 -0.43 16.56 -24.28
N PRO A 4 -0.18 15.95 -23.11
CA PRO A 4 1.20 15.75 -22.64
C PRO A 4 1.97 14.91 -23.67
N ASP A 5 3.22 15.26 -23.89
CA ASP A 5 4.13 14.42 -24.68
C ASP A 5 4.51 13.18 -23.85
N LEU A 6 3.77 12.10 -24.08
CA LEU A 6 3.95 10.86 -23.32
C LEU A 6 5.30 10.20 -23.59
N ALA A 7 5.85 10.36 -24.79
CA ALA A 7 7.17 9.81 -25.13
C ALA A 7 8.27 10.54 -24.36
N HIS A 8 8.17 11.86 -24.25
CA HIS A 8 9.10 12.65 -23.44
C HIS A 8 9.01 12.27 -21.96
N PHE A 9 7.77 12.15 -21.44
CA PHE A 9 7.52 11.75 -20.05
C PHE A 9 8.07 10.34 -19.75
N GLU A 10 7.87 9.38 -20.65
CA GLU A 10 8.42 8.02 -20.51
C GLU A 10 9.96 8.04 -20.47
N ALA A 11 10.60 8.82 -21.35
CA ALA A 11 12.05 8.98 -21.34
C ALA A 11 12.56 9.61 -20.03
N GLU A 12 11.84 10.57 -19.47
CA GLU A 12 12.14 11.18 -18.16
C GLU A 12 12.06 10.16 -17.04
N VAL A 13 11.00 9.32 -17.01
CA VAL A 13 10.84 8.24 -16.03
C VAL A 13 11.97 7.21 -16.15
N GLN A 14 12.31 6.79 -17.36
CA GLN A 14 13.41 5.83 -17.59
C GLN A 14 14.76 6.39 -17.13
N LYS A 15 15.02 7.66 -17.42
CA LYS A 15 16.23 8.35 -16.96
C LYS A 15 16.30 8.38 -15.42
N PHE A 16 15.21 8.77 -14.76
CA PHE A 16 15.12 8.77 -13.30
C PHE A 16 15.42 7.39 -12.70
N ILE A 17 14.82 6.34 -13.26
CA ILE A 17 15.05 4.96 -12.83
C ILE A 17 16.53 4.60 -12.97
N ALA A 18 17.13 4.89 -14.12
CA ALA A 18 18.55 4.59 -14.38
C ALA A 18 19.51 5.32 -13.43
N GLU A 19 19.16 6.53 -13.00
CA GLU A 19 20.00 7.36 -12.12
C GLU A 19 19.85 6.96 -10.62
N HIS A 20 18.66 6.48 -10.20
CA HIS A 20 18.36 6.30 -8.78
C HIS A 20 18.12 4.84 -8.35
N LEU A 21 17.74 3.95 -9.27
CA LEU A 21 17.51 2.54 -8.94
C LEU A 21 18.82 1.74 -9.07
N THR A 22 19.45 1.53 -7.95
CA THR A 22 20.70 0.74 -7.87
C THR A 22 20.41 -0.76 -7.74
N GLN A 23 21.38 -1.61 -8.10
CA GLN A 23 21.22 -3.05 -8.07
C GLN A 23 20.91 -3.60 -6.66
N ASP A 24 21.45 -3.00 -5.62
CA ASP A 24 21.15 -3.38 -4.23
C ASP A 24 19.69 -3.02 -3.84
N LEU A 25 19.16 -1.89 -4.31
CA LEU A 25 17.73 -1.54 -4.14
C LEU A 25 16.81 -2.52 -4.88
N THR A 26 17.13 -2.89 -6.11
CA THR A 26 16.37 -3.90 -6.87
C THR A 26 16.37 -5.24 -6.13
N LYS A 27 17.52 -5.64 -5.57
CA LYS A 27 17.62 -6.85 -4.75
C LYS A 27 16.82 -6.73 -3.45
N ALA A 28 16.88 -5.59 -2.77
CA ALA A 28 16.10 -5.34 -1.57
C ALA A 28 14.59 -5.34 -1.85
N ALA A 29 14.17 -4.83 -3.03
CA ALA A 29 12.78 -4.81 -3.47
C ALA A 29 12.15 -6.21 -3.57
N SER A 30 12.95 -7.25 -3.85
CA SER A 30 12.46 -8.64 -3.91
C SER A 30 11.91 -9.16 -2.58
N LEU A 31 12.25 -8.51 -1.47
CA LEU A 31 11.73 -8.84 -0.14
C LEU A 31 10.32 -8.27 0.12
N GLY A 32 9.76 -7.49 -0.79
CA GLY A 32 8.43 -6.89 -0.65
C GLY A 32 8.30 -6.11 0.67
N PHE A 33 7.32 -6.44 1.49
CA PHE A 33 7.14 -5.85 2.83
C PHE A 33 8.28 -6.14 3.80
N GLY A 34 9.14 -7.12 3.51
CA GLY A 34 10.35 -7.42 4.28
C GLY A 34 11.50 -6.43 4.06
N ILE A 35 11.43 -5.54 3.06
CA ILE A 35 12.46 -4.52 2.80
C ILE A 35 12.86 -3.78 4.08
N SER A 36 14.15 -3.47 4.23
CA SER A 36 14.61 -2.68 5.38
C SER A 36 14.03 -1.26 5.34
N ARG A 37 13.84 -0.64 6.51
CA ARG A 37 13.38 0.75 6.56
C ARG A 37 14.36 1.68 5.82
N ALA A 38 15.65 1.48 5.98
CA ALA A 38 16.68 2.29 5.32
C ALA A 38 16.61 2.23 3.79
N ASP A 39 16.42 1.02 3.22
CA ASP A 39 16.29 0.86 1.76
C ASP A 39 14.98 1.43 1.24
N GLY A 40 13.88 1.20 1.97
CA GLY A 40 12.57 1.79 1.64
C GLY A 40 12.61 3.32 1.66
N GLU A 41 13.21 3.93 2.70
CA GLU A 41 13.39 5.38 2.80
C GLU A 41 14.29 5.94 1.69
N ARG A 42 15.35 5.22 1.31
CA ARG A 42 16.26 5.66 0.24
C ARG A 42 15.54 5.80 -1.09
N TRP A 43 14.71 4.82 -1.45
CA TRP A 43 13.90 4.89 -2.66
C TRP A 43 12.78 5.94 -2.55
N HIS A 44 12.09 5.98 -1.42
CA HIS A 44 11.02 6.96 -1.15
C HIS A 44 11.54 8.41 -1.33
N LYS A 45 12.69 8.73 -0.74
CA LYS A 45 13.33 10.04 -0.85
C LYS A 45 13.74 10.40 -2.29
N ALA A 46 14.23 9.42 -3.06
CA ALA A 46 14.52 9.65 -4.47
C ALA A 46 13.26 10.02 -5.24
N VAL A 47 12.16 9.28 -5.08
CA VAL A 47 10.88 9.57 -5.72
C VAL A 47 10.29 10.89 -5.25
N TYR A 48 10.34 11.16 -3.94
CA TYR A 48 9.89 12.43 -3.36
C TYR A 48 10.64 13.63 -3.91
N SER A 49 11.96 13.54 -4.12
CA SER A 49 12.78 14.62 -4.65
C SER A 49 12.38 15.06 -6.07
N GLN A 50 11.71 14.19 -6.82
CA GLN A 50 11.13 14.49 -8.13
C GLN A 50 9.70 15.03 -8.04
N GLY A 51 9.10 15.06 -6.84
CA GLY A 51 7.68 15.38 -6.65
C GLY A 51 6.73 14.28 -7.14
N TRP A 52 7.17 13.02 -7.25
CA TRP A 52 6.42 11.91 -7.85
C TRP A 52 5.83 10.93 -6.84
N ILE A 53 5.98 11.22 -5.55
CA ILE A 53 5.68 10.25 -4.48
C ILE A 53 4.18 9.94 -4.31
N ALA A 54 3.31 10.88 -4.60
CA ALA A 54 1.87 10.78 -4.39
C ALA A 54 1.09 11.09 -5.69
N PRO A 55 1.21 10.25 -6.74
CA PRO A 55 0.63 10.54 -8.05
C PRO A 55 -0.90 10.62 -8.04
N ASP A 56 -1.54 10.00 -7.06
CA ASP A 56 -3.01 9.95 -6.94
C ASP A 56 -3.60 11.00 -6.01
N TRP A 57 -2.76 11.76 -5.31
CA TRP A 57 -3.25 12.82 -4.44
C TRP A 57 -3.69 14.06 -5.20
N PRO A 58 -4.63 14.87 -4.65
CA PRO A 58 -4.88 16.22 -5.14
C PRO A 58 -3.61 17.07 -5.14
N VAL A 59 -3.48 17.94 -6.15
CA VAL A 59 -2.27 18.79 -6.31
C VAL A 59 -2.04 19.67 -5.09
N GLU A 60 -3.10 20.21 -4.49
CA GLU A 60 -3.07 21.03 -3.28
C GLU A 60 -2.49 20.30 -2.05
N HIS A 61 -2.48 18.97 -2.08
CA HIS A 61 -1.91 18.11 -1.02
C HIS A 61 -0.58 17.46 -1.42
N GLY A 62 0.03 17.89 -2.53
CA GLY A 62 1.33 17.40 -3.00
C GLY A 62 1.25 16.31 -4.08
N GLY A 63 0.08 16.13 -4.70
CA GLY A 63 -0.10 15.24 -5.85
C GLY A 63 0.51 15.80 -7.13
N THR A 64 0.77 14.92 -8.09
CA THR A 64 1.48 15.23 -9.33
C THR A 64 0.62 15.94 -10.38
N GLY A 65 -0.70 15.83 -10.30
CA GLY A 65 -1.60 16.29 -11.36
C GLY A 65 -1.50 15.50 -12.67
N TRP A 66 -0.86 14.34 -12.64
CA TRP A 66 -0.68 13.48 -13.82
C TRP A 66 -2.00 12.95 -14.38
N THR A 67 -2.04 12.81 -15.69
CA THR A 67 -3.07 12.04 -16.37
C THR A 67 -2.96 10.56 -16.02
N LEU A 68 -4.05 9.80 -16.20
CA LEU A 68 -4.05 8.35 -15.96
C LEU A 68 -2.94 7.63 -16.75
N ARG A 69 -2.69 8.06 -18.00
CA ARG A 69 -1.61 7.52 -18.84
C ARG A 69 -0.22 7.77 -18.26
N GLN A 70 0.03 8.96 -17.73
CA GLN A 70 1.31 9.23 -17.07
C GLN A 70 1.50 8.38 -15.82
N LYS A 71 0.45 8.24 -14.99
CA LYS A 71 0.47 7.34 -13.83
C LYS A 71 0.77 5.89 -14.23
N GLN A 72 0.13 5.40 -15.29
CA GLN A 72 0.37 4.05 -15.83
C GLN A 72 1.80 3.88 -16.34
N ILE A 73 2.33 4.84 -17.11
CA ILE A 73 3.73 4.81 -17.58
C ILE A 73 4.69 4.73 -16.39
N TYR A 74 4.51 5.59 -15.40
CA TYR A 74 5.35 5.61 -14.20
C TYR A 74 5.27 4.28 -13.43
N SER A 75 4.07 3.81 -13.12
CA SER A 75 3.84 2.56 -12.39
C SER A 75 4.42 1.35 -13.12
N ASN A 76 4.18 1.23 -14.42
CA ASN A 76 4.70 0.14 -15.24
C ASN A 76 6.23 0.18 -15.33
N ALA A 77 6.81 1.34 -15.58
CA ALA A 77 8.27 1.48 -15.70
C ALA A 77 8.98 1.10 -14.38
N THR A 78 8.50 1.59 -13.24
CA THR A 78 9.07 1.27 -11.93
C THR A 78 8.91 -0.20 -11.56
N ALA A 79 7.73 -0.80 -11.84
CA ALA A 79 7.47 -2.23 -11.58
C ALA A 79 8.34 -3.13 -12.46
N LEU A 80 8.46 -2.84 -13.76
CA LEU A 80 9.29 -3.59 -14.70
C LEU A 80 10.78 -3.50 -14.34
N ALA A 81 11.24 -2.34 -13.90
CA ALA A 81 12.61 -2.15 -13.43
C ALA A 81 12.90 -2.87 -12.10
N GLY A 82 11.88 -3.32 -11.38
CA GLY A 82 12.02 -3.95 -10.07
C GLY A 82 12.35 -2.94 -8.96
N ALA A 83 11.81 -1.73 -9.05
CA ALA A 83 11.95 -0.74 -8.01
C ALA A 83 11.24 -1.18 -6.70
N PRO A 84 11.75 -0.74 -5.53
CA PRO A 84 11.05 -0.95 -4.28
C PRO A 84 9.64 -0.36 -4.30
N MET A 85 8.69 -1.08 -3.73
CA MET A 85 7.35 -0.57 -3.48
C MET A 85 7.42 0.60 -2.50
N ILE A 86 6.74 1.70 -2.80
CA ILE A 86 6.47 2.74 -1.80
C ILE A 86 5.52 2.12 -0.76
N MET A 87 5.85 2.29 0.54
CA MET A 87 5.00 1.73 1.60
C MET A 87 3.60 2.37 1.54
N PRO A 88 2.55 1.57 1.30
CA PRO A 88 1.24 2.10 0.96
C PRO A 88 0.52 2.76 2.14
N PHE A 89 0.87 2.39 3.38
CA PHE A 89 0.13 2.79 4.58
C PHE A 89 0.04 4.31 4.77
N GLY A 90 1.09 5.05 4.40
CA GLY A 90 1.09 6.51 4.40
C GLY A 90 0.39 7.08 3.17
N ILE A 91 0.95 6.80 1.99
CA ILE A 91 0.57 7.43 0.72
C ILE A 91 -0.83 6.99 0.26
N ASP A 92 -1.10 5.68 0.24
CA ASP A 92 -2.31 5.16 -0.41
C ASP A 92 -3.46 4.95 0.58
N MET A 93 -3.18 4.91 1.89
CA MET A 93 -4.19 4.60 2.91
C MET A 93 -4.51 5.78 3.81
N VAL A 94 -3.67 6.11 4.82
CA VAL A 94 -4.00 7.14 5.81
C VAL A 94 -3.94 8.56 5.24
N GLY A 95 -3.07 8.83 4.27
CA GLY A 95 -2.98 10.14 3.62
C GLY A 95 -4.30 10.59 3.01
N PRO A 96 -4.94 9.79 2.14
CA PRO A 96 -6.29 10.07 1.63
C PRO A 96 -7.35 10.32 2.72
N VAL A 97 -7.30 9.57 3.81
CA VAL A 97 -8.23 9.78 4.94
C VAL A 97 -7.94 11.12 5.64
N LEU A 98 -6.66 11.47 5.82
CA LEU A 98 -6.23 12.72 6.43
C LEU A 98 -6.67 13.95 5.62
N TYR A 99 -6.41 13.99 4.33
CA TYR A 99 -6.79 15.17 3.54
C TYR A 99 -8.30 15.27 3.29
N SER A 100 -9.05 14.15 3.40
CA SER A 100 -10.51 14.16 3.20
C SER A 100 -11.30 14.42 4.48
N PHE A 101 -10.82 13.97 5.63
CA PHE A 101 -11.58 13.96 6.90
C PHE A 101 -10.79 14.49 8.10
N GLY A 102 -9.49 14.63 8.01
CA GLY A 102 -8.65 15.15 9.08
C GLY A 102 -8.80 16.66 9.24
N SER A 103 -8.56 17.16 10.45
CA SER A 103 -8.48 18.59 10.72
C SER A 103 -7.26 19.23 10.03
N GLU A 104 -7.29 20.55 9.82
CA GLU A 104 -6.14 21.28 9.27
C GLU A 104 -4.85 21.04 10.09
N ALA A 105 -4.97 20.94 11.41
CA ALA A 105 -3.84 20.65 12.29
C ALA A 105 -3.27 19.24 12.03
N GLN A 106 -4.12 18.22 11.87
CA GLN A 106 -3.70 16.87 11.54
C GLN A 106 -3.06 16.80 10.15
N GLN A 107 -3.64 17.47 9.16
CA GLN A 107 -3.08 17.56 7.82
C GLN A 107 -1.69 18.22 7.86
N ALA A 108 -1.54 19.35 8.50
CA ALA A 108 -0.26 20.07 8.63
C ALA A 108 0.81 19.25 9.39
N GLN A 109 0.39 18.45 10.36
CA GLN A 109 1.29 17.61 11.15
C GLN A 109 1.78 16.38 10.39
N HIS A 110 0.92 15.73 9.60
CA HIS A 110 1.17 14.38 9.09
C HIS A 110 1.45 14.34 7.60
N LEU A 111 0.72 15.09 6.74
CA LEU A 111 0.87 14.97 5.29
C LEU A 111 2.29 15.25 4.79
N PRO A 112 3.00 16.30 5.25
CA PRO A 112 4.37 16.54 4.81
C PRO A 112 5.33 15.39 5.15
N LYS A 113 5.15 14.77 6.33
CA LYS A 113 6.00 13.66 6.79
C LYS A 113 5.68 12.32 6.13
N ILE A 114 4.45 12.17 5.64
CA ILE A 114 4.06 11.05 4.77
C ILE A 114 4.73 11.21 3.41
N LEU A 115 4.69 12.42 2.83
CA LEU A 115 5.27 12.71 1.53
C LEU A 115 6.80 12.55 1.53
N ASP A 116 7.50 13.08 2.53
CA ASP A 116 8.96 12.99 2.60
C ASP A 116 9.49 11.64 3.11
N GLY A 117 8.58 10.75 3.58
CA GLY A 117 8.90 9.41 4.06
C GLY A 117 9.61 9.39 5.42
N SER A 118 9.65 10.50 6.16
CA SER A 118 10.27 10.58 7.50
C SER A 118 9.45 9.86 8.56
N VAL A 119 8.16 9.64 8.33
CA VAL A 119 7.23 8.94 9.23
C VAL A 119 6.59 7.77 8.51
N TRP A 120 6.74 6.58 9.08
CA TRP A 120 6.12 5.36 8.58
C TRP A 120 4.87 4.99 9.36
N TRP A 121 3.88 4.49 8.64
CA TRP A 121 2.58 4.10 9.17
C TRP A 121 2.35 2.61 9.09
N CYS A 122 1.47 2.10 9.96
CA CYS A 122 0.87 0.77 9.83
C CYS A 122 -0.64 0.82 10.10
N GLN A 123 -1.34 -0.24 9.69
CA GLN A 123 -2.79 -0.36 9.78
C GLN A 123 -3.21 -1.28 10.91
N GLY A 124 -4.06 -0.81 11.82
CA GLY A 124 -4.63 -1.57 12.94
C GLY A 124 -6.11 -1.86 12.75
N TYR A 125 -6.47 -2.78 11.84
CA TYR A 125 -7.87 -3.13 11.59
C TYR A 125 -8.24 -4.47 12.21
N SER A 126 -7.71 -5.57 11.69
CA SER A 126 -8.06 -6.93 12.09
C SER A 126 -7.70 -7.23 13.55
N GLU A 127 -8.54 -8.03 14.19
CA GLU A 127 -8.32 -8.58 15.53
C GLU A 127 -8.39 -10.11 15.47
N PRO A 128 -7.90 -10.86 16.48
CA PRO A 128 -7.95 -12.32 16.47
C PRO A 128 -9.36 -12.89 16.24
N GLY A 129 -10.40 -12.17 16.66
CA GLY A 129 -11.80 -12.56 16.47
C GLY A 129 -12.55 -11.76 15.41
N SER A 130 -11.91 -10.82 14.70
CA SER A 130 -12.58 -9.86 13.81
C SER A 130 -11.69 -9.56 12.59
N GLY A 131 -11.78 -10.43 11.59
CA GLY A 131 -11.13 -10.26 10.29
C GLY A 131 -12.16 -9.87 9.23
N SER A 132 -12.78 -10.85 8.54
CA SER A 132 -13.81 -10.61 7.54
C SER A 132 -15.04 -9.90 8.11
N ASP A 133 -15.43 -10.23 9.35
CA ASP A 133 -16.41 -9.45 10.11
C ASP A 133 -15.70 -8.36 10.94
N LEU A 134 -15.12 -7.39 10.24
CA LEU A 134 -14.38 -6.29 10.87
C LEU A 134 -15.26 -5.45 11.80
N ALA A 135 -16.56 -5.35 11.52
CA ALA A 135 -17.48 -4.58 12.34
C ALA A 135 -17.63 -5.12 13.78
N SER A 136 -17.25 -6.39 14.02
CA SER A 136 -17.26 -7.02 15.35
C SER A 136 -16.02 -6.71 16.20
N LEU A 137 -15.12 -5.81 15.76
CA LEU A 137 -13.92 -5.42 16.50
C LEU A 137 -14.22 -4.98 17.94
N LYS A 138 -13.30 -5.31 18.86
CA LYS A 138 -13.45 -5.15 20.31
C LYS A 138 -12.42 -4.23 20.95
N THR A 139 -11.31 -3.87 20.25
CA THR A 139 -10.37 -2.88 20.76
C THR A 139 -11.14 -1.63 21.13
N SER A 140 -11.19 -1.31 22.42
CA SER A 140 -12.00 -0.20 22.94
C SER A 140 -11.22 1.08 23.04
N ALA A 141 -11.91 2.21 22.96
CA ALA A 141 -11.39 3.52 23.28
C ALA A 141 -12.44 4.26 24.11
N GLN A 142 -12.15 4.45 25.40
CA GLN A 142 -13.02 5.13 26.34
C GLN A 142 -12.50 6.53 26.59
N ARG A 143 -13.35 7.53 26.47
CA ARG A 143 -12.98 8.92 26.72
C ARG A 143 -12.69 9.17 28.20
N ASP A 144 -11.53 9.78 28.48
CA ASP A 144 -11.09 10.22 29.81
C ASP A 144 -10.52 11.63 29.71
N GLY A 145 -11.37 12.63 29.92
CA GLY A 145 -11.01 14.04 29.72
C GLY A 145 -10.65 14.38 28.27
N ASP A 146 -9.42 14.81 28.07
CA ASP A 146 -8.86 15.18 26.76
C ASP A 146 -8.17 14.00 26.05
N ASP A 147 -8.25 12.78 26.62
CA ASP A 147 -7.68 11.57 26.06
C ASP A 147 -8.74 10.49 25.81
N TYR A 148 -8.40 9.53 24.97
CA TYR A 148 -8.97 8.18 24.94
C TYR A 148 -8.05 7.19 25.63
N ILE A 149 -8.60 6.29 26.44
CA ILE A 149 -7.88 5.14 26.98
C ILE A 149 -8.18 3.95 26.08
N VAL A 150 -7.14 3.50 25.38
CA VAL A 150 -7.27 2.42 24.38
C VAL A 150 -6.81 1.10 24.98
N ASN A 151 -7.67 0.07 24.88
CA ASN A 151 -7.39 -1.29 25.33
C ASN A 151 -7.81 -2.31 24.27
N GLY A 152 -6.94 -3.27 23.96
CA GLY A 152 -7.25 -4.33 23.00
C GLY A 152 -6.03 -4.88 22.28
N GLN A 153 -6.30 -5.52 21.13
CA GLN A 153 -5.26 -6.17 20.34
C GLN A 153 -5.61 -6.11 18.85
N LYS A 154 -4.60 -5.79 18.05
CA LYS A 154 -4.64 -5.94 16.59
C LYS A 154 -3.72 -7.07 16.14
N ILE A 155 -4.06 -7.70 15.00
CA ILE A 155 -3.29 -8.81 14.43
C ILE A 155 -3.09 -8.60 12.92
N TRP A 156 -2.09 -9.28 12.37
CA TRP A 156 -1.69 -9.18 10.97
C TRP A 156 -1.22 -7.78 10.56
N THR A 157 -0.78 -6.97 11.53
CA THR A 157 -0.34 -5.61 11.31
C THR A 157 1.01 -5.60 10.61
N THR A 158 0.99 -5.37 9.29
CA THR A 158 2.19 -5.35 8.46
C THR A 158 3.11 -4.19 8.88
N ASN A 159 4.39 -4.50 9.08
CA ASN A 159 5.46 -3.55 9.41
C ASN A 159 5.24 -2.71 10.68
N ALA A 160 4.38 -3.13 11.64
CA ALA A 160 4.18 -2.40 12.89
C ALA A 160 5.49 -2.16 13.66
N HIS A 161 6.44 -3.11 13.61
CA HIS A 161 7.76 -2.98 14.25
C HIS A 161 8.69 -1.94 13.58
N LYS A 162 8.33 -1.43 12.39
CA LYS A 162 9.05 -0.38 11.66
C LYS A 162 8.29 0.94 11.65
N ALA A 163 7.00 0.92 12.02
CA ALA A 163 6.12 2.08 11.95
C ALA A 163 6.33 3.05 13.12
N ASP A 164 6.17 4.33 12.86
CA ASP A 164 6.14 5.38 13.88
C ASP A 164 4.71 5.61 14.38
N TRP A 165 3.71 5.43 13.51
CA TRP A 165 2.30 5.64 13.78
C TRP A 165 1.45 4.48 13.29
N ILE A 166 0.35 4.22 14.00
CA ILE A 166 -0.70 3.30 13.58
C ILE A 166 -2.02 4.07 13.42
N PHE A 167 -2.68 3.89 12.27
CA PHE A 167 -4.08 4.26 12.15
C PHE A 167 -4.94 3.05 12.45
N THR A 168 -5.88 3.20 13.37
CA THR A 168 -6.60 2.06 13.91
C THR A 168 -8.10 2.32 14.09
N LEU A 169 -8.90 1.27 13.88
CA LEU A 169 -10.32 1.27 14.21
C LEU A 169 -10.49 0.80 15.65
N VAL A 170 -11.27 1.56 16.41
CA VAL A 170 -11.56 1.29 17.83
C VAL A 170 -13.05 1.38 18.11
N ARG A 171 -13.51 0.67 19.15
CA ARG A 171 -14.87 0.70 19.65
C ARG A 171 -15.03 1.85 20.64
N THR A 172 -15.77 2.89 20.26
CA THR A 172 -16.11 4.04 21.12
C THR A 172 -17.52 3.99 21.66
N ASP A 173 -18.42 3.24 21.01
CA ASP A 173 -19.78 3.01 21.49
C ASP A 173 -20.15 1.53 21.35
N THR A 174 -20.52 0.90 22.48
CA THR A 174 -20.92 -0.52 22.57
C THR A 174 -22.41 -0.74 22.45
N GLU A 175 -23.23 0.30 22.62
CA GLU A 175 -24.68 0.24 22.59
C GLU A 175 -25.23 0.43 21.17
N ALA A 176 -24.48 1.10 20.30
CA ALA A 176 -24.86 1.31 18.92
C ALA A 176 -24.74 0.03 18.08
N LYS A 177 -25.35 0.06 16.87
CA LYS A 177 -25.09 -0.98 15.87
C LYS A 177 -23.57 -1.09 15.62
N PRO A 178 -23.01 -2.30 15.39
CA PRO A 178 -21.56 -2.49 15.30
C PRO A 178 -20.81 -1.47 14.42
N GLN A 179 -21.34 -1.15 13.24
CA GLN A 179 -20.73 -0.17 12.32
C GLN A 179 -20.84 1.29 12.77
N ARG A 180 -21.72 1.60 13.71
CA ARG A 180 -21.98 2.97 14.21
C ARG A 180 -21.30 3.28 15.54
N GLY A 181 -20.56 2.34 16.10
CA GLY A 181 -19.80 2.52 17.34
C GLY A 181 -18.31 2.44 17.12
N ILE A 182 -17.82 2.67 15.91
CA ILE A 182 -16.41 2.57 15.54
C ILE A 182 -15.87 3.95 15.21
N SER A 183 -14.72 4.29 15.80
CA SER A 183 -13.96 5.51 15.52
C SER A 183 -12.61 5.18 14.89
N PHE A 184 -12.00 6.19 14.26
CA PHE A 184 -10.71 6.08 13.58
C PHE A 184 -9.69 6.93 14.34
N LEU A 185 -8.71 6.27 15.00
CA LEU A 185 -7.69 6.93 15.81
C LEU A 185 -6.30 6.82 15.19
N LEU A 186 -5.50 7.87 15.37
CA LEU A 186 -4.06 7.88 15.10
C LEU A 186 -3.31 7.71 16.42
N ILE A 187 -2.47 6.68 16.52
CA ILE A 187 -1.72 6.38 17.73
C ILE A 187 -0.22 6.38 17.41
N ASP A 188 0.57 7.14 18.18
CA ASP A 188 2.03 7.07 18.14
C ASP A 188 2.46 5.70 18.70
N MET A 189 3.23 4.93 17.93
CA MET A 189 3.69 3.59 18.31
C MET A 189 4.66 3.60 19.51
N LYS A 190 5.15 4.77 19.92
CA LYS A 190 6.01 4.96 21.09
C LYS A 190 5.21 5.27 22.36
N THR A 191 3.89 5.42 22.26
CA THR A 191 3.03 5.69 23.42
C THR A 191 3.14 4.55 24.45
N PRO A 192 3.33 4.86 25.74
CA PRO A 192 3.35 3.83 26.78
C PRO A 192 2.10 2.96 26.74
N GLY A 193 2.28 1.63 26.87
CA GLY A 193 1.19 0.65 26.76
C GLY A 193 1.01 0.05 25.37
N VAL A 194 1.69 0.56 24.34
CA VAL A 194 1.77 -0.08 23.00
C VAL A 194 2.87 -1.13 23.01
N GLU A 195 2.53 -2.39 22.73
CA GLU A 195 3.48 -3.49 22.59
C GLU A 195 3.33 -4.15 21.23
N VAL A 196 4.45 -4.37 20.51
CA VAL A 196 4.48 -5.04 19.21
C VAL A 196 5.15 -6.39 19.34
N LYS A 197 4.45 -7.48 18.93
CA LYS A 197 5.00 -8.84 18.92
C LYS A 197 5.07 -9.38 17.50
N PRO A 198 6.18 -10.06 17.12
CA PRO A 198 6.37 -10.58 15.78
C PRO A 198 5.41 -11.75 15.49
N ILE A 199 4.98 -11.84 14.23
CA ILE A 199 4.43 -13.04 13.62
C ILE A 199 5.39 -13.43 12.50
N VAL A 200 6.04 -14.59 12.65
CA VAL A 200 6.90 -15.13 11.59
C VAL A 200 6.01 -15.91 10.62
N SER A 201 6.06 -15.54 9.34
CA SER A 201 5.28 -16.18 8.28
C SER A 201 5.95 -17.47 7.79
N ILE A 202 5.26 -18.25 6.95
CA ILE A 202 5.75 -19.57 6.46
C ILE A 202 7.06 -19.48 5.67
N ASP A 203 7.36 -18.31 5.09
CA ASP A 203 8.61 -18.00 4.40
C ASP A 203 9.79 -17.68 5.36
N GLY A 204 9.53 -17.70 6.68
CA GLY A 204 10.49 -17.35 7.72
C GLY A 204 10.71 -15.84 7.91
N MET A 205 9.96 -14.98 7.22
CA MET A 205 10.11 -13.53 7.31
C MET A 205 9.27 -12.93 8.45
N HIS A 206 9.79 -11.84 9.04
CA HIS A 206 9.08 -11.03 10.02
C HIS A 206 8.62 -9.71 9.37
N HIS A 207 7.44 -9.71 8.79
CA HIS A 207 6.78 -8.50 8.32
C HIS A 207 5.39 -8.30 8.94
N LEU A 208 4.85 -9.33 9.58
CA LEU A 208 3.55 -9.30 10.27
C LEU A 208 3.73 -9.19 11.79
N ASN A 209 2.77 -8.57 12.44
CA ASN A 209 2.82 -8.36 13.90
C ASN A 209 1.44 -8.46 14.53
N GLN A 210 1.47 -8.74 15.84
CA GLN A 210 0.41 -8.42 16.79
C GLN A 210 0.75 -7.08 17.44
N VAL A 211 -0.25 -6.23 17.66
CA VAL A 211 -0.10 -4.96 18.38
C VAL A 211 -1.09 -4.98 19.55
N PHE A 212 -0.56 -4.83 20.76
CA PHE A 212 -1.34 -4.80 21.99
C PHE A 212 -1.43 -3.37 22.51
N PHE A 213 -2.58 -3.02 23.04
CA PHE A 213 -2.85 -1.75 23.70
C PHE A 213 -3.29 -2.03 25.14
N SER A 214 -2.55 -1.51 26.11
CA SER A 214 -2.82 -1.66 27.55
C SER A 214 -2.84 -0.27 28.16
N ASP A 215 -4.04 0.25 28.44
CA ASP A 215 -4.29 1.60 28.96
C ASP A 215 -3.55 2.69 28.21
N VAL A 216 -3.51 2.59 26.87
CA VAL A 216 -2.81 3.54 26.01
C VAL A 216 -3.57 4.87 25.98
N ARG A 217 -2.94 5.93 26.43
CA ARG A 217 -3.50 7.30 26.42
C ARG A 217 -3.27 7.94 25.05
N VAL A 218 -4.36 8.27 24.37
CA VAL A 218 -4.35 8.87 23.03
C VAL A 218 -5.12 10.18 23.08
N PRO A 219 -4.47 11.33 22.80
CA PRO A 219 -5.16 12.62 22.79
C PRO A 219 -6.38 12.62 21.88
N THR A 220 -7.48 13.25 22.31
CA THR A 220 -8.71 13.34 21.52
C THR A 220 -8.50 14.04 20.18
N GLN A 221 -7.50 14.92 20.07
CA GLN A 221 -7.09 15.54 18.80
C GLN A 221 -6.54 14.55 17.76
N ASN A 222 -6.25 13.30 18.14
CA ASN A 222 -5.84 12.22 17.22
C ASN A 222 -7.03 11.44 16.65
N LEU A 223 -8.26 11.79 17.00
CA LEU A 223 -9.46 11.28 16.35
C LEU A 223 -9.58 11.90 14.95
N ILE A 224 -9.74 11.06 13.94
CA ILE A 224 -10.05 11.54 12.59
C ILE A 224 -11.55 11.84 12.47
N GLY A 225 -11.86 13.04 12.00
CA GLY A 225 -13.22 13.47 11.77
C GLY A 225 -14.09 13.42 13.03
N GLU A 226 -15.22 12.73 12.96
CA GLU A 226 -16.21 12.62 14.03
C GLU A 226 -16.14 11.25 14.72
N GLU A 227 -16.41 11.24 16.03
CA GLU A 227 -16.55 10.00 16.81
C GLU A 227 -17.66 9.12 16.24
N ASN A 228 -17.44 7.81 16.23
CA ASN A 228 -18.37 6.80 15.69
C ASN A 228 -18.55 6.82 14.15
N MET A 229 -17.77 7.62 13.41
CA MET A 229 -17.78 7.65 11.95
C MET A 229 -16.63 6.83 11.31
N GLY A 230 -15.82 6.15 12.11
CA GLY A 230 -14.65 5.39 11.65
C GLY A 230 -14.96 4.32 10.60
N TRP A 231 -16.16 3.72 10.64
CA TRP A 231 -16.58 2.76 9.60
C TRP A 231 -16.70 3.42 8.21
N THR A 232 -17.18 4.67 8.16
CA THR A 232 -17.28 5.44 6.91
C THR A 232 -15.88 5.72 6.36
N TYR A 233 -14.94 6.13 7.22
CA TYR A 233 -13.55 6.42 6.84
C TYR A 233 -12.81 5.16 6.40
N ALA A 234 -13.04 4.02 7.08
CA ALA A 234 -12.50 2.72 6.69
C ALA A 234 -13.00 2.27 5.31
N LYS A 235 -14.29 2.44 4.99
CA LYS A 235 -14.83 2.12 3.66
C LYS A 235 -14.23 3.01 2.57
N PHE A 236 -14.03 4.29 2.84
CA PHE A 236 -13.37 5.21 1.93
C PHE A 236 -11.93 4.76 1.64
N LEU A 237 -11.16 4.44 2.67
CA LEU A 237 -9.80 3.93 2.55
C LEU A 237 -9.75 2.65 1.70
N LEU A 238 -10.57 1.65 2.02
CA LEU A 238 -10.61 0.37 1.32
C LEU A 238 -11.09 0.49 -0.14
N ALA A 239 -11.87 1.51 -0.47
CA ALA A 239 -12.26 1.78 -1.86
C ALA A 239 -11.08 2.31 -2.68
N ASN A 240 -10.24 3.17 -2.10
CA ASN A 240 -9.04 3.71 -2.75
C ASN A 240 -7.95 2.65 -2.93
N GLU A 241 -7.79 1.72 -1.97
CA GLU A 241 -6.79 0.64 -2.02
C GLU A 241 -6.97 -0.28 -3.25
N ARG A 242 -8.20 -0.47 -3.73
CA ARG A 242 -8.51 -1.41 -4.82
C ARG A 242 -8.04 -0.95 -6.20
N ALA A 243 -7.68 0.30 -6.39
CA ALA A 243 -7.33 0.86 -7.69
C ALA A 243 -6.04 0.28 -8.32
N GLY A 244 -5.16 -0.37 -7.53
CA GLY A 244 -3.87 -0.91 -7.97
C GLY A 244 -3.74 -2.45 -7.96
N ILE A 245 -4.84 -3.21 -7.83
CA ILE A 245 -4.79 -4.65 -7.51
C ILE A 245 -4.20 -5.50 -8.65
N ALA A 246 -4.39 -5.15 -9.91
CA ALA A 246 -4.00 -6.00 -11.04
C ALA A 246 -2.48 -6.22 -11.17
N ASN A 247 -1.68 -5.22 -10.78
CA ASN A 247 -0.21 -5.25 -10.74
C ASN A 247 0.46 -5.97 -11.94
N VAL A 248 -0.07 -5.70 -13.14
CA VAL A 248 0.23 -6.42 -14.39
C VAL A 248 1.70 -6.34 -14.75
N ALA A 249 2.32 -5.15 -14.61
CA ALA A 249 3.74 -4.96 -14.91
C ALA A 249 4.67 -5.73 -13.95
N HIS A 250 4.28 -5.90 -12.69
CA HIS A 250 5.02 -6.75 -11.75
C HIS A 250 4.94 -8.23 -12.18
N SER A 251 3.76 -8.71 -12.57
CA SER A 251 3.56 -10.07 -13.10
C SER A 251 4.40 -10.29 -14.37
N GLU A 252 4.46 -9.28 -15.27
CA GLU A 252 5.30 -9.34 -16.47
C GLU A 252 6.79 -9.50 -16.11
N ARG A 253 7.28 -8.74 -15.15
CA ARG A 253 8.65 -8.86 -14.65
C ARG A 253 8.94 -10.25 -14.10
N LEU A 254 8.01 -10.84 -13.33
CA LEU A 254 8.17 -12.18 -12.78
C LEU A 254 8.19 -13.26 -13.87
N VAL A 255 7.31 -13.16 -14.87
CA VAL A 255 7.29 -14.09 -16.00
C VAL A 255 8.61 -13.99 -16.79
N LYS A 256 9.12 -12.78 -17.03
CA LYS A 256 10.42 -12.58 -17.67
C LYS A 256 11.56 -13.22 -16.88
N ALA A 257 11.59 -13.00 -15.57
CA ALA A 257 12.58 -13.64 -14.68
C ALA A 257 12.47 -15.17 -14.71
N LEU A 258 11.25 -15.71 -14.79
CA LEU A 258 11.01 -17.14 -14.93
C LEU A 258 11.56 -17.67 -16.25
N VAL A 259 11.40 -16.96 -17.38
CA VAL A 259 12.03 -17.31 -18.67
C VAL A 259 13.55 -17.39 -18.52
N ASP A 260 14.17 -16.39 -17.89
CA ASP A 260 15.62 -16.38 -17.68
C ASP A 260 16.08 -17.62 -16.87
N ILE A 261 15.34 -17.99 -15.83
CA ILE A 261 15.61 -19.17 -14.98
C ILE A 261 15.55 -20.47 -15.79
N THR A 262 14.70 -20.60 -16.79
CA THR A 262 14.60 -21.85 -17.58
C THR A 262 15.90 -22.28 -18.24
N HIS A 263 16.78 -21.33 -18.55
CA HIS A 263 18.06 -21.58 -19.19
C HIS A 263 19.19 -21.94 -18.21
N THR A 264 19.04 -21.57 -16.95
CA THR A 264 20.08 -21.76 -15.92
C THR A 264 19.78 -22.93 -14.99
N GLU A 265 18.50 -23.13 -14.67
CA GLU A 265 18.06 -24.15 -13.72
C GLU A 265 17.89 -25.52 -14.40
N ARG A 266 18.10 -26.56 -13.59
CA ARG A 266 17.96 -27.96 -14.02
C ARG A 266 16.67 -28.57 -13.45
N ASP A 267 16.09 -29.49 -14.21
CA ASP A 267 15.06 -30.37 -13.68
C ASP A 267 15.64 -31.38 -12.67
N GLY A 268 14.80 -32.12 -11.96
CA GLY A 268 15.24 -33.12 -11.00
C GLY A 268 16.03 -34.30 -11.61
N PHE A 269 16.15 -34.36 -12.95
CA PHE A 269 16.83 -35.41 -13.70
C PHE A 269 18.08 -34.91 -14.41
N GLY A 270 18.46 -33.65 -14.22
CA GLY A 270 19.68 -33.04 -14.77
C GLY A 270 19.54 -32.39 -16.14
N GLY A 271 18.34 -32.39 -16.73
CA GLY A 271 18.01 -31.65 -17.95
C GLY A 271 17.77 -30.15 -17.65
N ALA A 272 17.94 -29.26 -18.64
CA ALA A 272 17.53 -27.88 -18.49
C ALA A 272 16.00 -27.78 -18.39
N LEU A 273 15.46 -26.86 -17.58
CA LEU A 273 14.03 -26.62 -17.53
C LEU A 273 13.46 -26.23 -18.88
N ALA A 274 14.24 -25.54 -19.72
CA ALA A 274 13.88 -25.19 -21.09
C ALA A 274 13.62 -26.43 -21.99
N ASP A 275 14.21 -27.60 -21.66
CA ASP A 275 14.01 -28.84 -22.41
C ASP A 275 12.73 -29.59 -21.98
N SER A 276 12.15 -29.23 -20.85
CA SER A 276 10.92 -29.82 -20.34
C SER A 276 9.69 -29.29 -21.08
N LYS A 277 9.11 -30.11 -21.96
CA LYS A 277 7.90 -29.74 -22.72
C LYS A 277 6.73 -29.36 -21.82
N ALA A 278 6.55 -30.06 -20.68
CA ALA A 278 5.48 -29.78 -19.75
C ALA A 278 5.68 -28.39 -19.08
N PHE A 279 6.89 -28.08 -18.64
CA PHE A 279 7.22 -26.80 -18.06
C PHE A 279 7.02 -25.65 -19.05
N MET A 280 7.58 -25.77 -20.26
CA MET A 280 7.46 -24.77 -21.32
C MET A 280 6.02 -24.56 -21.79
N SER A 281 5.19 -25.61 -21.81
CA SER A 281 3.76 -25.48 -22.12
C SER A 281 3.01 -24.67 -21.04
N ASN A 282 3.31 -24.89 -19.76
CA ASN A 282 2.72 -24.14 -18.67
C ASN A 282 3.18 -22.66 -18.68
N LEU A 283 4.47 -22.43 -18.96
CA LEU A 283 5.00 -21.08 -19.11
C LEU A 283 4.30 -20.32 -20.25
N ALA A 284 4.18 -20.94 -21.43
CA ALA A 284 3.48 -20.35 -22.58
C ALA A 284 2.00 -20.05 -22.27
N ALA A 285 1.31 -20.94 -21.54
CA ALA A 285 -0.07 -20.68 -21.10
C ALA A 285 -0.15 -19.48 -20.15
N THR A 286 0.82 -19.33 -19.23
CA THR A 286 0.93 -18.17 -18.32
C THR A 286 1.19 -16.87 -19.09
N GLU A 287 2.07 -16.89 -20.09
CA GLU A 287 2.31 -15.74 -20.97
C GLU A 287 1.05 -15.31 -21.74
N VAL A 288 0.28 -16.26 -22.26
CA VAL A 288 -1.00 -15.96 -22.94
C VAL A 288 -1.99 -15.30 -21.98
N GLN A 289 -2.11 -15.80 -20.75
CA GLN A 289 -2.98 -15.21 -19.73
C GLN A 289 -2.51 -13.79 -19.36
N LEU A 290 -1.21 -13.58 -19.22
CA LEU A 290 -0.65 -12.25 -18.96
C LEU A 290 -0.94 -11.27 -20.11
N GLN A 291 -0.84 -11.69 -21.38
CA GLN A 291 -1.19 -10.83 -22.51
C GLN A 291 -2.68 -10.45 -22.51
N ALA A 292 -3.56 -11.39 -22.15
CA ALA A 292 -4.99 -11.11 -21.99
C ALA A 292 -5.24 -10.09 -20.88
N LEU A 293 -4.55 -10.20 -19.74
CA LEU A 293 -4.65 -9.27 -18.62
C LEU A 293 -4.14 -7.87 -19.00
N LYS A 294 -3.01 -7.79 -19.73
CA LYS A 294 -2.49 -6.52 -20.28
C LYS A 294 -3.49 -5.83 -21.21
N ALA A 295 -4.12 -6.60 -22.10
CA ALA A 295 -5.13 -6.07 -23.02
C ALA A 295 -6.36 -5.55 -22.26
N LEU A 296 -6.77 -6.25 -21.20
CA LEU A 296 -7.87 -5.83 -20.34
C LEU A 296 -7.56 -4.55 -19.58
N GLU A 297 -6.37 -4.45 -18.98
CA GLU A 297 -5.89 -3.22 -18.32
C GLU A 297 -5.91 -2.02 -19.27
N ALA A 298 -5.38 -2.20 -20.49
CA ALA A 298 -5.38 -1.14 -21.52
C ALA A 298 -6.80 -0.69 -21.88
N ARG A 299 -7.77 -1.60 -21.94
CA ARG A 299 -9.19 -1.28 -22.18
C ARG A 299 -9.81 -0.51 -21.03
N VAL A 300 -9.56 -0.93 -19.78
CA VAL A 300 -10.04 -0.21 -18.59
C VAL A 300 -9.51 1.22 -18.57
N VAL A 301 -8.22 1.40 -18.84
CA VAL A 301 -7.61 2.74 -18.93
C VAL A 301 -8.27 3.58 -20.03
N ALA A 302 -8.49 3.01 -21.22
CA ALA A 302 -9.16 3.72 -22.31
C ALA A 302 -10.61 4.11 -21.93
N SER A 303 -11.36 3.21 -21.29
CA SER A 303 -12.72 3.49 -20.80
C SER A 303 -12.74 4.67 -19.82
N VAL A 304 -11.82 4.69 -18.86
CA VAL A 304 -11.71 5.81 -17.88
C VAL A 304 -11.37 7.13 -18.60
N GLU A 305 -10.48 7.11 -19.61
CA GLU A 305 -10.14 8.31 -20.37
C GLU A 305 -11.32 8.86 -21.17
N GLU A 306 -12.17 7.97 -21.70
CA GLU A 306 -13.31 8.36 -22.55
C GLU A 306 -14.53 8.77 -21.74
N THR A 307 -14.83 8.07 -20.65
CA THR A 307 -16.09 8.20 -19.92
C THR A 307 -15.94 8.82 -18.53
N GLY A 308 -14.70 8.94 -18.02
CA GLY A 308 -14.41 9.38 -16.65
C GLY A 308 -14.62 8.31 -15.58
N ALA A 309 -15.01 7.07 -15.97
CA ALA A 309 -15.22 5.95 -15.05
C ALA A 309 -14.77 4.61 -15.69
N PRO A 310 -14.31 3.65 -14.87
CA PRO A 310 -14.04 2.30 -15.37
C PRO A 310 -15.34 1.63 -15.84
N GLY A 311 -15.27 0.91 -16.96
CA GLY A 311 -16.36 0.07 -17.45
C GLY A 311 -16.51 -1.22 -16.63
N ASP A 312 -17.49 -2.05 -17.00
CA ASP A 312 -17.77 -3.34 -16.33
C ASP A 312 -16.54 -4.29 -16.35
N GLU A 313 -15.68 -4.14 -17.35
CA GLU A 313 -14.43 -4.89 -17.50
C GLU A 313 -13.43 -4.68 -16.34
N ALA A 314 -13.52 -3.58 -15.61
CA ALA A 314 -12.66 -3.34 -14.44
C ALA A 314 -12.85 -4.38 -13.32
N SER A 315 -14.03 -4.99 -13.26
CA SER A 315 -14.30 -6.06 -12.29
C SER A 315 -13.64 -7.39 -12.63
N MET A 316 -13.02 -7.49 -13.81
CA MET A 316 -12.30 -8.68 -14.29
C MET A 316 -10.79 -8.57 -14.08
N LEU A 317 -10.29 -7.39 -13.74
CA LEU A 317 -8.89 -7.14 -13.33
C LEU A 317 -8.70 -7.54 -11.87
#